data_bfcff5215f7d02fade972c9fc024d082
#
_entry.id   bfcff5215f7d02fade972c9fc024d082
#
_cell.length_a   1.000
_cell.length_b   1.000
_cell.length_c   1.000
_cell.angle_alpha   90.00
_cell.angle_beta   90.00
_cell.angle_gamma   90.00
#
_symmetry.space_group_name_H-M   'P 1'
#
loop_
_entity.id
_entity.type
_entity.pdbx_description
1 polymer ?
#
loop_
_entity_poly.entity_id
_entity_poly.type
_entity_poly.pdbx_seq_one_letter_code
_entity_poly.pdbx_strand_id
1 'polypeptide(L)'
;MKPVYTLLCLGMLAASPAGAAESTSGAQLQALDARIRALEADGQKLREQAAAALAAADAARAELETMKAQLQATQAAQTNLAAQGTQAAQQQATAAVAAPPEAAAPNPGGANGNAFNPAIAVILNGNYAHHSLNPDNYVRTGFPVVEGAGPVAQGLSLGESEIAFSANVDDKFYGQFTLSFEDANGHVDTSIEEAYIDTLALPDGLGLRLGRFYSNIGYLNSHHTHTDNFVDRPLAYQAFLANQYGDDGAQLRWVAPLDLFLELGGELFRGENFPTAGANRGGVGTHSLFAHAGGDVGDENSWLAGVSMLDSKTTQADDGFSGDHTLYIADATWKWAPNGNTKDGGVTVRSEYFLDQRDGSYSAPTPVPIDLAAQVALDPLADPSLSQPWIGDRRGVYLEAVYRLNRSWDLGYRFDKLWAASTGPFSSEFDPVRHTLELTWRNSEFSFFRMQYSHDDPTHNTTDNALFLQYDVSIGAHGAHKF
;
A
#
# COMPACT_ATOMS: atom_id res chain seq x y z
N MET A 1 -2.02 41.40 -7.19
CA MET A 1 -1.08 42.36 -6.59
C MET A 1 0.27 41.67 -6.52
N LYS A 2 1.22 42.08 -7.35
CA LYS A 2 2.59 41.58 -7.36
C LYS A 2 3.45 42.37 -6.39
N PRO A 3 4.43 41.79 -5.70
CA PRO A 3 5.60 42.58 -5.27
C PRO A 3 6.80 42.28 -6.16
N VAL A 4 7.39 43.37 -6.64
CA VAL A 4 8.66 43.45 -7.35
C VAL A 4 9.76 43.47 -6.30
N TYR A 5 10.74 42.59 -6.38
CA TYR A 5 11.98 42.68 -5.61
C TYR A 5 13.08 43.22 -6.51
N THR A 6 13.47 44.47 -6.19
CA THR A 6 14.62 45.17 -6.76
C THR A 6 15.87 44.79 -5.96
N LEU A 7 16.84 44.12 -6.60
CA LEU A 7 18.15 43.85 -5.99
C LEU A 7 19.12 44.98 -6.33
N LEU A 8 19.58 45.70 -5.31
CA LEU A 8 20.58 46.75 -5.39
C LEU A 8 21.99 46.09 -5.28
N CYS A 9 22.80 46.16 -6.32
CA CYS A 9 24.22 45.85 -6.23
C CYS A 9 25.01 47.15 -6.00
N LEU A 10 25.65 47.23 -4.83
CA LEU A 10 26.58 48.29 -4.50
C LEU A 10 28.02 47.91 -4.90
N GLY A 11 28.64 48.67 -5.76
CA GLY A 11 29.99 48.44 -6.24
C GLY A 11 31.05 48.92 -5.24
N MET A 12 32.13 48.15 -5.12
CA MET A 12 33.41 48.63 -4.58
C MET A 12 34.45 48.67 -5.71
N LEU A 13 34.87 49.86 -6.06
CA LEU A 13 36.07 50.09 -6.85
C LEU A 13 37.32 49.90 -5.96
N ALA A 14 38.19 48.98 -6.34
CA ALA A 14 39.58 48.99 -5.91
C ALA A 14 40.46 49.01 -7.20
N ALA A 15 41.24 50.05 -7.30
CA ALA A 15 42.20 50.27 -8.42
C ALA A 15 43.45 49.39 -8.21
N SER A 16 43.91 48.73 -9.30
CA SER A 16 45.25 48.18 -9.42
C SER A 16 45.63 47.95 -10.92
N PRO A 17 46.88 47.82 -11.29
CA PRO A 17 47.47 48.56 -12.38
C PRO A 17 47.34 47.88 -13.74
N ALA A 18 47.38 48.71 -14.77
CA ALA A 18 47.33 48.36 -16.18
C ALA A 18 48.52 47.49 -16.60
N GLY A 19 48.22 46.37 -17.29
CA GLY A 19 49.22 45.63 -17.99
C GLY A 19 48.98 44.12 -18.09
N ALA A 20 47.76 43.68 -18.41
CA ALA A 20 47.44 42.32 -18.89
C ALA A 20 45.93 42.07 -19.17
N ALA A 21 45.16 43.15 -19.42
CA ALA A 21 43.66 43.06 -19.36
C ALA A 21 42.98 42.80 -20.73
N GLU A 22 43.64 42.82 -21.85
CA GLU A 22 42.96 42.76 -23.15
C GLU A 22 42.66 41.32 -23.66
N SER A 23 43.46 40.33 -23.26
CA SER A 23 43.21 38.92 -23.70
C SER A 23 42.16 38.21 -22.83
N THR A 24 42.04 38.59 -21.57
CA THR A 24 41.08 37.94 -20.63
C THR A 24 39.64 38.44 -20.85
N SER A 25 39.47 39.69 -21.28
CA SER A 25 38.14 40.26 -21.55
C SER A 25 37.48 39.63 -22.78
N GLY A 26 38.26 39.33 -23.85
CA GLY A 26 37.74 38.68 -25.06
C GLY A 26 37.24 37.26 -24.83
N ALA A 27 37.99 36.47 -24.06
CA ALA A 27 37.60 35.09 -23.71
C ALA A 27 36.37 35.05 -22.79
N GLN A 28 36.25 36.01 -21.85
CA GLN A 28 35.07 36.11 -20.97
C GLN A 28 33.82 36.52 -21.76
N LEU A 29 33.91 37.43 -22.70
CA LEU A 29 32.83 37.83 -23.60
C LEU A 29 32.36 36.68 -24.48
N GLN A 30 33.28 35.90 -25.04
CA GLN A 30 32.94 34.71 -25.83
C GLN A 30 32.27 33.60 -24.98
N ALA A 31 32.72 33.40 -23.76
CA ALA A 31 32.09 32.45 -22.83
C ALA A 31 30.69 32.89 -22.43
N LEU A 32 30.48 34.18 -22.23
CA LEU A 32 29.17 34.76 -21.92
C LEU A 32 28.18 34.63 -23.09
N ASP A 33 28.68 34.92 -24.33
CA ASP A 33 27.88 34.79 -25.55
C ASP A 33 27.48 33.31 -25.82
N ALA A 34 28.38 32.35 -25.58
CA ALA A 34 28.08 30.93 -25.65
C ALA A 34 27.02 30.50 -24.63
N ARG A 35 27.09 31.08 -23.41
CA ARG A 35 26.12 30.79 -22.35
C ARG A 35 24.74 31.39 -22.63
N ILE A 36 24.69 32.60 -23.21
CA ILE A 36 23.43 33.20 -23.67
C ILE A 36 22.78 32.34 -24.73
N ARG A 37 23.51 31.89 -25.75
CA ARG A 37 22.98 31.02 -26.80
C ARG A 37 22.51 29.67 -26.27
N ALA A 38 23.18 29.11 -25.28
CA ALA A 38 22.73 27.87 -24.61
C ALA A 38 21.39 28.11 -23.86
N LEU A 39 21.28 29.20 -23.12
CA LEU A 39 20.05 29.56 -22.40
C LEU A 39 18.88 29.88 -23.35
N GLU A 40 19.16 30.52 -24.49
CA GLU A 40 18.15 30.76 -25.54
C GLU A 40 17.64 29.44 -26.15
N ALA A 41 18.55 28.49 -26.43
CA ALA A 41 18.19 27.16 -26.93
C ALA A 41 17.38 26.35 -25.89
N ASP A 42 17.77 26.37 -24.63
CA ASP A 42 17.02 25.74 -23.53
C ASP A 42 15.65 26.39 -23.34
N GLY A 43 15.57 27.71 -23.43
CA GLY A 43 14.31 28.45 -23.37
C GLY A 43 13.37 28.13 -24.53
N GLN A 44 13.92 27.83 -25.72
CA GLN A 44 13.13 27.41 -26.86
C GLN A 44 12.60 25.98 -26.67
N LYS A 45 13.44 25.06 -26.20
CA LYS A 45 13.06 23.69 -25.89
C LYS A 45 11.97 23.61 -24.81
N LEU A 46 12.07 24.42 -23.75
CA LEU A 46 11.04 24.51 -22.72
C LEU A 46 9.69 25.01 -23.26
N ARG A 47 9.72 25.99 -24.20
CA ARG A 47 8.48 26.47 -24.84
C ARG A 47 7.83 25.39 -25.71
N GLU A 48 8.62 24.61 -26.42
CA GLU A 48 8.13 23.49 -27.23
C GLU A 48 7.51 22.38 -26.34
N GLN A 49 8.17 22.05 -25.21
CA GLN A 49 7.66 21.11 -24.24
C GLN A 49 6.35 21.58 -23.60
N ALA A 50 6.27 22.87 -23.22
CA ALA A 50 5.06 23.46 -22.67
C ALA A 50 3.90 23.47 -23.69
N ALA A 51 4.19 23.73 -24.97
CA ALA A 51 3.18 23.66 -26.02
C ALA A 51 2.67 22.24 -26.26
N ALA A 52 3.58 21.25 -26.22
CA ALA A 52 3.21 19.83 -26.33
C ALA A 52 2.37 19.36 -25.14
N ALA A 53 2.69 19.79 -23.92
CA ALA A 53 1.94 19.47 -22.72
C ALA A 53 0.52 20.09 -22.74
N LEU A 54 0.41 21.32 -23.23
CA LEU A 54 -0.91 21.99 -23.41
C LEU A 54 -1.77 21.22 -24.42
N ALA A 55 -1.20 20.83 -25.55
CA ALA A 55 -1.92 20.04 -26.57
C ALA A 55 -2.37 18.68 -26.04
N ALA A 56 -1.54 17.99 -25.24
CA ALA A 56 -1.91 16.75 -24.60
C ALA A 56 -3.04 16.94 -23.56
N ALA A 57 -3.02 18.02 -22.79
CA ALA A 57 -4.08 18.34 -21.84
C ALA A 57 -5.42 18.67 -22.53
N ASP A 58 -5.39 19.34 -23.68
CA ASP A 58 -6.59 19.64 -24.45
C ASP A 58 -7.17 18.36 -25.09
N ALA A 59 -6.32 17.43 -25.56
CA ALA A 59 -6.74 16.13 -26.05
C ALA A 59 -7.40 15.30 -24.94
N ALA A 60 -6.81 15.23 -23.76
CA ALA A 60 -7.36 14.53 -22.60
C ALA A 60 -8.71 15.10 -22.16
N ARG A 61 -8.90 16.43 -22.22
CA ARG A 61 -10.19 17.08 -21.96
C ARG A 61 -11.26 16.68 -22.96
N ALA A 62 -10.92 16.59 -24.24
CA ALA A 62 -11.85 16.16 -25.29
C ALA A 62 -12.29 14.69 -25.09
N GLU A 63 -11.37 13.82 -24.71
CA GLU A 63 -11.68 12.43 -24.36
C GLU A 63 -12.59 12.34 -23.13
N LEU A 64 -12.34 13.14 -22.10
CA LEU A 64 -13.15 13.21 -20.88
C LEU A 64 -14.61 13.62 -21.20
N GLU A 65 -14.81 14.63 -22.06
CA GLU A 65 -16.15 15.04 -22.49
C GLU A 65 -16.87 13.94 -23.30
N THR A 66 -16.11 13.18 -24.09
CA THR A 66 -16.64 12.04 -24.83
C THR A 66 -17.10 10.91 -23.88
N MET A 67 -16.27 10.59 -22.89
CA MET A 67 -16.61 9.60 -21.85
C MET A 67 -17.79 10.02 -20.99
N LYS A 68 -17.89 11.30 -20.61
CA LYS A 68 -19.07 11.84 -19.90
C LYS A 68 -20.35 11.67 -20.70
N ALA A 69 -20.32 11.97 -22.01
CA ALA A 69 -21.47 11.79 -22.88
C ALA A 69 -21.91 10.33 -23.01
N GLN A 70 -20.93 9.40 -23.08
CA GLN A 70 -21.19 7.96 -23.08
C GLN A 70 -21.78 7.48 -21.74
N LEU A 71 -21.27 7.96 -20.62
CA LEU A 71 -21.79 7.64 -19.28
C LEU A 71 -23.23 8.10 -19.12
N GLN A 72 -23.55 9.32 -19.55
CA GLN A 72 -24.92 9.85 -19.51
C GLN A 72 -25.88 9.04 -20.40
N ALA A 73 -25.43 8.62 -21.57
CA ALA A 73 -26.23 7.77 -22.47
C ALA A 73 -26.48 6.39 -21.82
N THR A 74 -25.48 5.80 -21.17
CA THR A 74 -25.59 4.52 -20.45
C THR A 74 -26.56 4.63 -19.27
N GLN A 75 -26.45 5.70 -18.47
CA GLN A 75 -27.36 5.96 -17.35
C GLN A 75 -28.81 6.15 -17.82
N ALA A 76 -29.04 6.87 -18.92
CA ALA A 76 -30.35 7.03 -19.49
C ALA A 76 -30.94 5.69 -20.00
N ALA A 77 -30.11 4.83 -20.60
CA ALA A 77 -30.50 3.49 -21.00
C ALA A 77 -30.87 2.60 -19.79
N GLN A 78 -30.09 2.65 -18.72
CA GLN A 78 -30.37 1.91 -17.47
C GLN A 78 -31.66 2.38 -16.80
N THR A 79 -31.91 3.69 -16.76
CA THR A 79 -33.16 4.26 -16.22
C THR A 79 -34.38 3.80 -17.01
N ASN A 80 -34.27 3.72 -18.33
CA ASN A 80 -35.35 3.22 -19.20
C ASN A 80 -35.59 1.71 -19.00
N LEU A 81 -34.53 0.91 -18.83
CA LEU A 81 -34.64 -0.52 -18.51
C LEU A 81 -35.30 -0.77 -17.14
N ALA A 82 -34.91 0.02 -16.12
CA ALA A 82 -35.52 -0.05 -14.81
C ALA A 82 -37.01 0.32 -14.82
N ALA A 83 -37.39 1.33 -15.58
CA ALA A 83 -38.80 1.71 -15.78
C ALA A 83 -39.62 0.61 -16.48
N GLN A 84 -39.04 -0.05 -17.48
CA GLN A 84 -39.67 -1.19 -18.16
C GLN A 84 -39.80 -2.41 -17.21
N GLY A 85 -38.79 -2.68 -16.40
CA GLY A 85 -38.82 -3.74 -15.36
C GLY A 85 -39.92 -3.52 -14.31
N THR A 86 -40.12 -2.27 -13.91
CA THR A 86 -41.19 -1.91 -12.94
C THR A 86 -42.58 -2.08 -13.53
N GLN A 87 -42.77 -1.75 -14.81
CA GLN A 87 -44.05 -1.96 -15.52
C GLN A 87 -44.35 -3.45 -15.74
N ALA A 88 -43.34 -4.27 -16.03
CA ALA A 88 -43.51 -5.71 -16.16
C ALA A 88 -43.85 -6.38 -14.82
N ALA A 89 -43.23 -5.95 -13.73
CA ALA A 89 -43.51 -6.43 -12.36
C ALA A 89 -44.93 -6.04 -11.91
N GLN A 90 -45.42 -4.86 -12.24
CA GLN A 90 -46.79 -4.44 -11.95
C GLN A 90 -47.85 -5.23 -12.76
N GLN A 91 -47.54 -5.63 -13.98
CA GLN A 91 -48.43 -6.49 -14.80
C GLN A 91 -48.45 -7.94 -14.30
N GLN A 92 -47.34 -8.45 -13.71
CA GLN A 92 -47.33 -9.77 -13.07
C GLN A 92 -48.05 -9.78 -11.72
N ALA A 93 -47.95 -8.69 -10.93
CA ALA A 93 -48.61 -8.57 -9.63
C ALA A 93 -50.18 -8.57 -9.78
N THR A 94 -50.68 -8.06 -10.86
CA THR A 94 -52.15 -8.09 -11.13
C THR A 94 -52.68 -9.46 -11.61
N ALA A 95 -51.80 -10.36 -12.04
CA ALA A 95 -52.16 -11.73 -12.43
C ALA A 95 -52.08 -12.76 -11.27
N ALA A 96 -51.48 -12.40 -10.12
CA ALA A 96 -51.19 -13.33 -9.02
C ALA A 96 -52.22 -13.31 -7.86
N VAL A 97 -53.37 -12.66 -8.01
CA VAL A 97 -54.39 -12.55 -6.95
C VAL A 97 -55.36 -13.77 -6.91
N ALA A 98 -55.09 -14.89 -7.56
CA ALA A 98 -55.98 -16.04 -7.65
C ALA A 98 -55.35 -17.39 -7.31
N ALA A 99 -54.59 -17.53 -6.19
CA ALA A 99 -54.25 -18.85 -5.62
C ALA A 99 -53.93 -18.77 -4.11
N PRO A 100 -54.35 -19.76 -3.30
CA PRO A 100 -54.12 -19.76 -1.83
C PRO A 100 -52.67 -20.06 -1.48
N PRO A 101 -52.16 -19.60 -0.34
CA PRO A 101 -50.74 -19.73 0.02
C PRO A 101 -50.41 -21.11 0.55
N GLU A 102 -49.58 -21.83 -0.13
CA GLU A 102 -48.86 -23.00 0.39
C GLU A 102 -47.55 -22.53 0.99
N ALA A 103 -47.26 -22.96 2.23
CA ALA A 103 -46.12 -22.52 3.01
C ALA A 103 -44.79 -22.95 2.36
N ALA A 104 -44.07 -22.03 1.77
CA ALA A 104 -42.74 -22.24 1.26
C ALA A 104 -41.68 -21.99 2.34
N ALA A 105 -40.81 -22.98 2.56
CA ALA A 105 -39.59 -22.87 3.36
C ALA A 105 -38.66 -21.77 2.84
N PRO A 106 -37.83 -21.15 3.68
CA PRO A 106 -36.93 -20.08 3.25
C PRO A 106 -35.90 -20.59 2.27
N ASN A 107 -35.94 -20.06 1.07
CA ASN A 107 -34.98 -20.36 -0.01
C ASN A 107 -33.75 -19.47 0.21
N PRO A 108 -32.57 -20.00 0.50
CA PRO A 108 -31.36 -19.20 0.55
C PRO A 108 -30.82 -19.05 -0.88
N GLY A 109 -31.22 -17.98 -1.55
CA GLY A 109 -30.74 -17.66 -2.88
C GLY A 109 -31.86 -17.18 -3.79
N GLY A 110 -32.17 -15.89 -3.73
CA GLY A 110 -32.97 -15.22 -4.75
C GLY A 110 -32.24 -15.25 -6.10
N ALA A 111 -32.39 -16.39 -6.81
CA ALA A 111 -31.89 -16.56 -8.16
C ALA A 111 -32.78 -15.81 -9.15
N ASN A 112 -32.63 -14.51 -9.25
CA ASN A 112 -32.99 -13.70 -10.41
C ASN A 112 -31.92 -12.62 -10.66
N GLY A 113 -30.66 -12.84 -10.22
CA GLY A 113 -29.53 -12.12 -10.72
C GLY A 113 -29.06 -12.78 -12.02
N ASN A 114 -28.87 -12.01 -13.08
CA ASN A 114 -28.09 -12.42 -14.21
C ASN A 114 -26.79 -13.06 -13.69
N ALA A 115 -26.44 -14.26 -14.19
CA ALA A 115 -25.20 -14.96 -13.84
C ALA A 115 -23.91 -14.12 -14.10
N PHE A 116 -24.06 -12.96 -14.70
CA PHE A 116 -23.03 -11.97 -15.02
C PHE A 116 -23.07 -10.70 -14.16
N ASN A 117 -23.84 -10.64 -13.08
CA ASN A 117 -23.86 -9.46 -12.22
C ASN A 117 -22.79 -9.61 -11.12
N PRO A 118 -21.62 -8.94 -11.21
CA PRO A 118 -20.59 -9.05 -10.19
C PRO A 118 -21.09 -8.46 -8.87
N ALA A 119 -20.65 -9.02 -7.77
CA ALA A 119 -20.72 -8.35 -6.47
C ALA A 119 -19.84 -7.10 -6.55
N ILE A 120 -20.36 -5.96 -6.11
CA ILE A 120 -19.64 -4.68 -6.05
C ILE A 120 -19.56 -4.25 -4.61
N ALA A 121 -18.35 -3.97 -4.14
CA ALA A 121 -18.09 -3.36 -2.85
C ALA A 121 -17.37 -2.03 -3.05
N VAL A 122 -17.71 -1.03 -2.25
CA VAL A 122 -17.00 0.25 -2.18
C VAL A 122 -16.60 0.49 -0.75
N ILE A 123 -15.32 0.69 -0.51
CA ILE A 123 -14.77 1.08 0.79
C ILE A 123 -14.39 2.55 0.71
N LEU A 124 -14.88 3.34 1.65
CA LEU A 124 -14.52 4.76 1.78
C LEU A 124 -13.83 4.95 3.13
N ASN A 125 -12.56 5.35 3.07
CA ASN A 125 -11.72 5.57 4.23
C ASN A 125 -11.29 7.04 4.29
N GLY A 126 -11.67 7.75 5.35
CA GLY A 126 -11.29 9.12 5.60
C GLY A 126 -10.44 9.22 6.87
N ASN A 127 -9.30 9.91 6.76
CA ASN A 127 -8.35 10.08 7.86
C ASN A 127 -8.16 11.55 8.22
N TYR A 128 -7.92 11.79 9.49
CA TYR A 128 -7.28 12.99 10.00
C TYR A 128 -6.06 12.57 10.82
N ALA A 129 -4.90 13.09 10.49
CA ALA A 129 -3.66 12.85 11.21
C ALA A 129 -3.05 14.15 11.73
N HIS A 130 -2.53 14.11 12.95
CA HIS A 130 -1.73 15.18 13.54
C HIS A 130 -0.44 14.58 14.10
N HIS A 131 0.68 14.97 13.52
CA HIS A 131 2.02 14.55 13.91
C HIS A 131 2.73 15.67 14.66
N SER A 132 3.55 15.32 15.64
CA SER A 132 4.46 16.30 16.29
C SER A 132 5.69 16.60 15.43
N LEU A 133 6.07 15.69 14.54
CA LEU A 133 7.04 15.92 13.46
C LEU A 133 6.32 16.19 12.14
N ASN A 134 6.96 16.94 11.25
CA ASN A 134 6.45 17.06 9.88
C ASN A 134 6.68 15.70 9.15
N PRO A 135 5.62 15.02 8.63
CA PRO A 135 5.76 13.77 7.89
C PRO A 135 6.74 13.82 6.72
N ASP A 136 6.87 14.97 6.03
CA ASP A 136 7.80 15.16 4.91
C ASP A 136 9.27 15.06 5.32
N ASN A 137 9.55 15.23 6.61
CA ASN A 137 10.90 15.14 7.19
C ASN A 137 11.08 13.87 8.05
N TYR A 138 10.16 12.92 7.95
CA TYR A 138 10.24 11.69 8.70
C TYR A 138 11.36 10.80 8.15
N VAL A 139 12.27 10.41 9.03
CA VAL A 139 13.37 9.49 8.74
C VAL A 139 13.42 8.40 9.80
N ARG A 140 13.84 7.22 9.42
CA ARG A 140 13.92 6.05 10.29
C ARG A 140 15.33 5.51 10.27
N THR A 141 15.96 5.43 11.44
CA THR A 141 17.34 4.95 11.58
C THR A 141 17.49 3.54 11.02
N GLY A 142 18.44 3.36 10.12
CA GLY A 142 18.77 2.07 9.52
C GLY A 142 17.80 1.54 8.47
N PHE A 143 16.66 2.22 8.27
CA PHE A 143 15.62 1.78 7.35
C PHE A 143 15.10 2.97 6.53
N PRO A 144 15.64 3.19 5.32
CA PRO A 144 15.12 4.22 4.43
C PRO A 144 13.61 4.12 4.26
N VAL A 145 12.95 5.26 4.26
CA VAL A 145 11.50 5.32 3.99
C VAL A 145 11.32 5.30 2.48
N VAL A 146 10.81 4.21 1.98
CA VAL A 146 10.49 4.04 0.55
C VAL A 146 9.12 4.66 0.23
N GLU A 147 8.82 4.84 -1.06
CA GLU A 147 7.55 5.38 -1.51
C GLU A 147 6.38 4.53 -0.99
N GLY A 148 5.33 5.17 -0.52
CA GLY A 148 4.15 4.49 0.07
C GLY A 148 4.33 4.00 1.52
N ALA A 149 5.55 3.98 2.09
CA ALA A 149 5.84 3.47 3.43
C ALA A 149 6.09 4.56 4.47
N GLY A 150 5.80 5.81 4.14
CA GLY A 150 5.90 6.96 5.04
C GLY A 150 4.75 7.06 6.04
N PRO A 151 4.82 8.01 6.98
CA PRO A 151 3.70 8.34 7.85
C PRO A 151 2.47 8.82 7.05
N VAL A 152 1.29 8.63 7.61
CA VAL A 152 0.04 9.20 7.06
C VAL A 152 0.18 10.71 6.93
N ALA A 153 -0.37 11.28 5.85
CA ALA A 153 -0.27 12.72 5.58
C ALA A 153 -0.88 13.57 6.71
N GLN A 154 -0.24 14.71 7.01
CA GLN A 154 -0.71 15.67 8.01
C GLN A 154 -2.06 16.29 7.61
N GLY A 155 -3.04 16.28 8.49
CA GLY A 155 -4.36 16.90 8.28
C GLY A 155 -5.40 15.89 7.79
N LEU A 156 -6.37 16.38 7.01
CA LEU A 156 -7.42 15.55 6.41
C LEU A 156 -6.90 14.95 5.11
N SER A 157 -7.07 13.65 4.96
CA SER A 157 -6.70 12.90 3.76
C SER A 157 -7.71 11.81 3.45
N LEU A 158 -7.80 11.43 2.19
CA LEU A 158 -8.43 10.19 1.77
C LEU A 158 -7.44 9.06 2.10
N GLY A 159 -7.84 8.15 2.99
CA GLY A 159 -7.12 6.89 3.15
C GLY A 159 -7.37 5.97 1.97
N GLU A 160 -6.74 4.81 1.95
CA GLU A 160 -6.96 3.79 0.94
C GLU A 160 -8.44 3.44 0.85
N SER A 161 -9.06 3.91 -0.21
CA SER A 161 -10.47 3.69 -0.53
C SER A 161 -10.55 2.82 -1.75
N GLU A 162 -11.45 1.86 -1.79
CA GLU A 162 -11.45 0.79 -2.79
C GLU A 162 -12.78 0.64 -3.49
N ILE A 163 -12.72 0.19 -4.74
CA ILE A 163 -13.86 -0.38 -5.47
C ILE A 163 -13.48 -1.79 -5.90
N ALA A 164 -14.16 -2.77 -5.35
CA ALA A 164 -13.94 -4.17 -5.66
C ALA A 164 -15.11 -4.77 -6.47
N PHE A 165 -14.75 -5.55 -7.47
CA PHE A 165 -15.67 -6.33 -8.29
C PHE A 165 -15.28 -7.80 -8.16
N SER A 166 -16.24 -8.66 -7.85
CA SER A 166 -16.00 -10.10 -7.77
C SER A 166 -17.15 -10.92 -8.32
N ALA A 167 -16.82 -11.99 -9.01
CA ALA A 167 -17.83 -12.92 -9.53
C ALA A 167 -17.23 -14.29 -9.83
N ASN A 168 -18.07 -15.33 -9.73
CA ASN A 168 -17.77 -16.58 -10.44
C ASN A 168 -17.92 -16.33 -11.94
N VAL A 169 -16.88 -16.65 -12.71
CA VAL A 169 -16.94 -16.63 -14.18
C VAL A 169 -17.82 -17.80 -14.67
N ASP A 170 -17.59 -18.96 -14.05
CA ASP A 170 -18.37 -20.20 -14.26
C ASP A 170 -18.21 -21.11 -13.01
N ASP A 171 -18.47 -22.40 -13.13
CA ASP A 171 -18.28 -23.40 -12.08
C ASP A 171 -16.80 -23.73 -11.78
N LYS A 172 -15.86 -23.22 -12.56
CA LYS A 172 -14.43 -23.55 -12.50
C LYS A 172 -13.56 -22.37 -12.09
N PHE A 173 -14.02 -21.15 -12.34
CA PHE A 173 -13.22 -19.94 -12.16
C PHE A 173 -13.97 -18.84 -11.41
N TYR A 174 -13.25 -18.18 -10.52
CA TYR A 174 -13.64 -16.95 -9.83
C TYR A 174 -12.73 -15.82 -10.24
N GLY A 175 -13.27 -14.62 -10.43
CA GLY A 175 -12.53 -13.41 -10.77
C GLY A 175 -12.68 -12.33 -9.69
N GLN A 176 -11.58 -11.65 -9.39
CA GLN A 176 -11.49 -10.49 -8.50
C GLN A 176 -10.82 -9.34 -9.23
N PHE A 177 -11.33 -8.11 -9.03
CA PHE A 177 -10.74 -6.88 -9.50
C PHE A 177 -10.92 -5.80 -8.45
N THR A 178 -9.83 -5.22 -7.95
CA THR A 178 -9.84 -4.17 -6.92
C THR A 178 -9.04 -2.96 -7.41
N LEU A 179 -9.70 -1.79 -7.40
CA LEU A 179 -9.11 -0.49 -7.63
C LEU A 179 -9.00 0.24 -6.31
N SER A 180 -7.83 0.80 -6.00
CA SER A 180 -7.64 1.70 -4.88
C SER A 180 -7.52 3.16 -5.31
N PHE A 181 -7.87 4.02 -4.38
CA PHE A 181 -7.77 5.47 -4.46
C PHE A 181 -7.20 5.97 -3.14
N GLU A 182 -6.11 6.70 -3.19
CA GLU A 182 -5.50 7.30 -2.00
C GLU A 182 -5.05 8.74 -2.26
N ASP A 183 -4.93 9.54 -1.22
CA ASP A 183 -4.38 10.89 -1.34
C ASP A 183 -2.85 10.82 -1.28
N ALA A 184 -2.22 11.16 -2.39
CA ALA A 184 -0.78 11.34 -2.51
C ALA A 184 -0.47 12.82 -2.70
N ASN A 185 -0.12 13.52 -1.61
CA ASN A 185 0.31 14.93 -1.63
C ASN A 185 -0.72 15.89 -2.27
N GLY A 186 -2.00 15.70 -2.00
CA GLY A 186 -3.10 16.51 -2.52
C GLY A 186 -3.54 16.16 -3.93
N HIS A 187 -3.11 15.01 -4.43
CA HIS A 187 -3.59 14.36 -5.65
C HIS A 187 -4.18 13.00 -5.30
N VAL A 188 -5.22 12.59 -6.00
CA VAL A 188 -5.76 11.23 -5.85
C VAL A 188 -5.03 10.33 -6.82
N ASP A 189 -4.24 9.42 -6.28
CA ASP A 189 -3.63 8.35 -7.05
C ASP A 189 -4.58 7.16 -7.15
N THR A 190 -4.55 6.48 -8.29
CA THR A 190 -5.40 5.32 -8.56
C THR A 190 -4.53 4.17 -9.01
N SER A 191 -4.66 3.03 -8.34
CA SER A 191 -3.91 1.83 -8.68
C SER A 191 -4.80 0.59 -8.79
N ILE A 192 -4.36 -0.39 -9.58
CA ILE A 192 -4.95 -1.73 -9.57
C ILE A 192 -4.20 -2.53 -8.52
N GLU A 193 -4.84 -2.81 -7.40
CA GLU A 193 -4.27 -3.62 -6.33
C GLU A 193 -4.35 -5.09 -6.66
N GLU A 194 -5.54 -5.56 -7.03
CA GLU A 194 -5.76 -6.94 -7.39
C GLU A 194 -6.54 -7.07 -8.70
N ALA A 195 -6.10 -7.98 -9.55
CA ALA A 195 -6.75 -8.36 -10.81
C ALA A 195 -6.38 -9.81 -11.12
N TYR A 196 -7.14 -10.77 -10.57
CA TYR A 196 -6.78 -12.17 -10.68
C TYR A 196 -7.96 -13.10 -10.95
N ILE A 197 -7.63 -14.32 -11.36
CA ILE A 197 -8.55 -15.44 -11.52
C ILE A 197 -8.08 -16.57 -10.62
N ASP A 198 -9.00 -17.12 -9.80
CA ASP A 198 -8.82 -18.33 -9.00
C ASP A 198 -9.53 -19.53 -9.63
N THR A 199 -8.92 -20.70 -9.56
CA THR A 199 -9.58 -21.97 -9.91
C THR A 199 -10.45 -22.45 -8.74
N LEU A 200 -11.67 -22.94 -9.05
CA LEU A 200 -12.62 -23.45 -8.07
C LEU A 200 -12.75 -24.99 -8.07
N ALA A 201 -12.34 -25.64 -9.16
CA ALA A 201 -12.65 -27.03 -9.42
C ALA A 201 -11.41 -27.95 -9.47
N LEU A 202 -10.27 -27.52 -8.94
CA LEU A 202 -9.12 -28.41 -8.83
C LEU A 202 -9.33 -29.44 -7.70
N PRO A 203 -8.91 -30.70 -7.91
CA PRO A 203 -9.12 -31.77 -6.92
C PRO A 203 -8.21 -31.61 -5.69
N ASP A 204 -8.55 -32.34 -4.63
CA ASP A 204 -7.71 -32.61 -3.47
C ASP A 204 -7.18 -31.38 -2.72
N GLY A 205 -7.95 -30.29 -2.71
CA GLY A 205 -7.57 -29.05 -2.02
C GLY A 205 -6.58 -28.17 -2.78
N LEU A 206 -6.29 -28.48 -4.04
CA LEU A 206 -5.44 -27.65 -4.89
C LEU A 206 -6.17 -26.40 -5.36
N GLY A 207 -5.46 -25.26 -5.42
CA GLY A 207 -5.92 -23.99 -5.98
C GLY A 207 -4.81 -23.33 -6.78
N LEU A 208 -5.18 -22.74 -7.91
CA LEU A 208 -4.29 -21.94 -8.75
C LEU A 208 -4.86 -20.54 -8.89
N ARG A 209 -4.04 -19.51 -8.63
CA ARG A 209 -4.33 -18.09 -8.86
C ARG A 209 -3.42 -17.55 -9.93
N LEU A 210 -3.95 -16.73 -10.83
CA LEU A 210 -3.20 -16.08 -11.91
C LEU A 210 -3.63 -14.61 -12.03
N GLY A 211 -2.67 -13.71 -12.11
CA GLY A 211 -2.90 -12.27 -12.27
C GLY A 211 -2.10 -11.45 -11.28
N ARG A 212 -2.62 -10.26 -10.94
CA ARG A 212 -2.07 -9.38 -9.91
C ARG A 212 -2.75 -9.66 -8.57
N PHE A 213 -1.97 -9.92 -7.54
CA PHE A 213 -2.49 -10.22 -6.20
C PHE A 213 -1.44 -9.97 -5.12
N TYR A 214 -1.90 -9.78 -3.88
CA TYR A 214 -1.02 -9.73 -2.72
C TYR A 214 -0.50 -11.13 -2.37
N SER A 215 0.82 -11.21 -2.15
CA SER A 215 1.48 -12.45 -1.75
C SER A 215 0.94 -12.96 -0.41
N ASN A 216 0.84 -14.26 -0.26
CA ASN A 216 0.38 -14.92 0.97
C ASN A 216 1.51 -15.13 2.00
N ILE A 217 2.54 -14.26 1.99
CA ILE A 217 3.63 -14.24 2.97
C ILE A 217 3.21 -13.49 4.23
N GLY A 218 3.50 -14.03 5.40
CA GLY A 218 3.03 -13.48 6.67
C GLY A 218 1.51 -13.49 6.77
N TYR A 219 0.97 -12.81 7.78
CA TYR A 219 -0.47 -12.72 7.99
C TYR A 219 -1.11 -11.50 7.34
N LEU A 220 -0.61 -10.28 7.65
CA LEU A 220 -1.25 -9.04 7.19
C LEU A 220 -1.06 -8.79 5.69
N ASN A 221 -0.04 -9.37 5.04
CA ASN A 221 0.26 -9.06 3.66
C ASN A 221 -0.87 -9.38 2.67
N SER A 222 -1.62 -10.45 2.94
CA SER A 222 -2.77 -10.85 2.09
C SER A 222 -4.10 -10.17 2.47
N HIS A 223 -4.08 -9.23 3.41
CA HIS A 223 -5.26 -8.49 3.89
C HIS A 223 -5.20 -7.04 3.43
N HIS A 224 -6.32 -6.50 2.98
CA HIS A 224 -6.43 -5.09 2.63
C HIS A 224 -6.32 -4.21 3.88
N THR A 225 -5.72 -3.04 3.77
CA THR A 225 -5.40 -2.17 4.92
C THR A 225 -6.64 -1.67 5.67
N HIS A 226 -7.77 -1.49 4.98
CA HIS A 226 -9.04 -1.12 5.63
C HIS A 226 -9.54 -2.18 6.63
N THR A 227 -9.04 -3.42 6.54
CA THR A 227 -9.38 -4.51 7.48
C THR A 227 -8.47 -4.55 8.70
N ASP A 228 -7.41 -3.76 8.73
CA ASP A 228 -6.45 -3.73 9.83
C ASP A 228 -7.06 -3.14 11.10
N ASN A 229 -6.51 -3.56 12.25
CA ASN A 229 -6.95 -3.06 13.55
C ASN A 229 -6.43 -1.65 13.88
N PHE A 230 -5.44 -1.17 13.14
CA PHE A 230 -4.76 0.12 13.33
C PHE A 230 -4.82 0.93 12.04
N VAL A 231 -4.67 2.26 12.14
CA VAL A 231 -4.72 3.17 10.99
C VAL A 231 -3.54 2.97 10.04
N ASP A 232 -2.37 2.63 10.60
CA ASP A 232 -1.13 2.42 9.86
C ASP A 232 -0.59 1.00 10.07
N ARG A 233 0.13 0.51 9.09
CA ARG A 233 0.81 -0.78 9.15
C ARG A 233 1.95 -0.77 10.16
N PRO A 234 2.30 -1.96 10.74
CA PRO A 234 3.45 -2.11 11.63
C PRO A 234 4.75 -1.63 10.98
N LEU A 235 5.71 -1.13 11.79
CA LEU A 235 7.03 -0.68 11.30
C LEU A 235 7.74 -1.75 10.46
N ALA A 236 7.58 -3.04 10.78
CA ALA A 236 8.17 -4.13 10.01
C ALA A 236 7.58 -4.20 8.59
N TYR A 237 6.26 -4.06 8.42
CA TYR A 237 5.62 -4.00 7.11
C TYR A 237 6.08 -2.78 6.30
N GLN A 238 6.14 -1.62 6.94
CA GLN A 238 6.65 -0.39 6.31
C GLN A 238 8.09 -0.54 5.83
N ALA A 239 8.95 -1.17 6.64
CA ALA A 239 10.38 -1.28 6.37
C ALA A 239 10.75 -2.36 5.34
N PHE A 240 10.00 -3.48 5.31
CA PHE A 240 10.38 -4.65 4.53
C PHE A 240 9.47 -4.89 3.31
N LEU A 241 8.25 -4.37 3.30
CA LEU A 241 7.26 -4.63 2.25
C LEU A 241 6.59 -3.36 1.69
N ALA A 242 7.07 -2.14 2.05
CA ALA A 242 6.42 -0.87 1.70
C ALA A 242 4.90 -0.89 2.03
N ASN A 243 4.57 -1.35 3.23
CA ASN A 243 3.23 -1.68 3.73
C ASN A 243 2.66 -3.01 3.22
N GLN A 244 2.85 -3.38 1.96
CA GLN A 244 2.22 -4.57 1.39
C GLN A 244 2.90 -5.00 0.08
N TYR A 245 3.26 -6.26 -0.02
CA TYR A 245 3.86 -6.82 -1.25
C TYR A 245 2.81 -7.53 -2.10
N GLY A 246 2.64 -7.09 -3.30
CA GLY A 246 1.86 -7.72 -4.36
C GLY A 246 2.47 -7.45 -5.73
N ASP A 247 2.26 -8.34 -6.70
CA ASP A 247 2.78 -8.20 -8.06
C ASP A 247 1.98 -9.06 -9.04
N ASP A 248 2.30 -8.96 -10.32
CA ASP A 248 1.77 -9.83 -11.37
C ASP A 248 2.42 -11.21 -11.25
N GLY A 249 1.61 -12.28 -11.14
CA GLY A 249 2.18 -13.58 -10.87
C GLY A 249 1.23 -14.77 -10.99
N ALA A 250 1.72 -15.90 -10.47
CA ALA A 250 0.99 -17.14 -10.33
C ALA A 250 1.21 -17.72 -8.92
N GLN A 251 0.16 -18.22 -8.29
CA GLN A 251 0.20 -18.90 -7.00
C GLN A 251 -0.37 -20.29 -7.15
N LEU A 252 0.33 -21.31 -6.67
CA LEU A 252 -0.18 -22.66 -6.43
C LEU A 252 -0.32 -22.86 -4.93
N ARG A 253 -1.51 -23.23 -4.47
CA ARG A 253 -1.78 -23.53 -3.06
C ARG A 253 -2.41 -24.92 -2.92
N TRP A 254 -2.19 -25.54 -1.78
CA TRP A 254 -2.77 -26.81 -1.39
C TRP A 254 -3.24 -26.77 0.05
N VAL A 255 -4.52 -26.98 0.25
CA VAL A 255 -5.10 -27.16 1.59
C VAL A 255 -5.20 -28.64 1.85
N ALA A 256 -4.45 -29.12 2.84
CA ALA A 256 -4.40 -30.54 3.16
C ALA A 256 -5.75 -31.03 3.70
N PRO A 257 -6.23 -32.21 3.28
CA PRO A 257 -7.48 -32.79 3.78
C PRO A 257 -7.28 -33.42 5.17
N LEU A 258 -6.98 -32.57 6.16
CA LEU A 258 -6.73 -32.92 7.57
C LEU A 258 -7.79 -32.30 8.46
N ASP A 259 -7.96 -32.82 9.68
CA ASP A 259 -8.80 -32.16 10.70
C ASP A 259 -8.20 -30.84 11.18
N LEU A 260 -6.87 -30.70 11.14
CA LEU A 260 -6.16 -29.46 11.34
C LEU A 260 -6.08 -28.68 10.01
N PHE A 261 -6.35 -27.37 10.02
CA PHE A 261 -6.06 -26.54 8.86
C PHE A 261 -4.54 -26.55 8.59
N LEU A 262 -4.17 -26.95 7.38
CA LEU A 262 -2.80 -26.87 6.88
C LEU A 262 -2.84 -26.44 5.41
N GLU A 263 -2.29 -25.26 5.13
CA GLU A 263 -2.11 -24.72 3.80
C GLU A 263 -0.62 -24.65 3.47
N LEU A 264 -0.24 -25.13 2.31
CA LEU A 264 1.10 -24.99 1.74
C LEU A 264 0.97 -24.31 0.38
N GLY A 265 1.87 -23.41 0.05
CA GLY A 265 1.84 -22.77 -1.25
C GLY A 265 3.18 -22.22 -1.70
N GLY A 266 3.21 -21.91 -2.99
CA GLY A 266 4.32 -21.24 -3.64
C GLY A 266 3.84 -20.27 -4.70
N GLU A 267 4.58 -19.19 -4.89
CA GLU A 267 4.24 -18.10 -5.79
C GLU A 267 5.42 -17.77 -6.68
N LEU A 268 5.11 -17.31 -7.87
CA LEU A 268 6.06 -16.79 -8.84
C LEU A 268 5.58 -15.42 -9.25
N PHE A 269 6.40 -14.39 -9.08
CA PHE A 269 6.08 -13.01 -9.41
C PHE A 269 7.04 -12.41 -10.42
N ARG A 270 6.60 -11.33 -11.04
CA ARG A 270 7.40 -10.57 -11.99
C ARG A 270 8.63 -9.96 -11.33
N GLY A 271 8.52 -9.38 -10.12
CA GLY A 271 9.63 -8.75 -9.40
C GLY A 271 9.83 -7.28 -9.77
N GLU A 272 8.73 -6.50 -9.83
CA GLU A 272 8.78 -5.07 -10.15
C GLU A 272 8.56 -4.19 -8.90
N ASN A 273 7.89 -4.71 -7.86
CA ASN A 273 7.55 -3.95 -6.67
C ASN A 273 8.58 -4.14 -5.55
N PHE A 274 8.71 -3.15 -4.66
CA PHE A 274 9.55 -3.27 -3.46
C PHE A 274 9.09 -4.47 -2.60
N PRO A 275 10.00 -5.28 -2.03
CA PRO A 275 11.46 -5.13 -1.98
C PRO A 275 12.21 -5.78 -3.16
N THR A 276 11.50 -6.32 -4.13
CA THR A 276 12.07 -7.16 -5.20
C THR A 276 12.28 -6.41 -6.52
N ALA A 277 12.13 -5.09 -6.49
CA ALA A 277 12.17 -4.22 -7.67
C ALA A 277 13.40 -4.45 -8.55
N GLY A 278 13.16 -4.54 -9.88
CA GLY A 278 14.19 -4.81 -10.87
C GLY A 278 14.66 -6.27 -10.95
N ALA A 279 14.03 -7.19 -10.22
CA ALA A 279 14.34 -8.63 -10.27
C ALA A 279 13.85 -9.31 -11.56
N ASN A 280 13.02 -8.64 -12.35
CA ASN A 280 12.40 -9.15 -13.57
C ASN A 280 13.44 -9.61 -14.61
N ARG A 281 13.87 -10.85 -14.54
CA ARG A 281 14.79 -11.49 -15.50
C ARG A 281 14.05 -12.52 -16.34
N GLY A 282 13.56 -12.10 -17.50
CA GLY A 282 12.84 -13.00 -18.40
C GLY A 282 11.40 -13.28 -17.98
N GLY A 283 10.79 -12.39 -17.20
CA GLY A 283 9.38 -12.43 -16.82
C GLY A 283 9.05 -13.04 -15.45
N VAL A 284 10.01 -13.68 -14.78
CA VAL A 284 9.90 -14.17 -13.40
C VAL A 284 11.17 -13.75 -12.66
N GLY A 285 11.02 -12.87 -11.66
CA GLY A 285 12.16 -12.33 -10.91
C GLY A 285 12.11 -12.69 -9.42
N THR A 286 10.95 -13.11 -8.93
CA THR A 286 10.71 -13.34 -7.50
C THR A 286 9.92 -14.62 -7.30
N HIS A 287 10.22 -15.32 -6.24
CA HIS A 287 9.43 -16.48 -5.79
C HIS A 287 9.23 -16.47 -4.29
N SER A 288 8.08 -16.98 -3.86
CA SER A 288 7.77 -17.15 -2.46
C SER A 288 7.34 -18.59 -2.16
N LEU A 289 7.51 -18.96 -0.90
CA LEU A 289 6.95 -20.19 -0.32
C LEU A 289 6.28 -19.83 1.00
N PHE A 290 5.16 -20.45 1.30
CA PHE A 290 4.46 -20.26 2.56
C PHE A 290 3.83 -21.54 3.08
N ALA A 291 3.68 -21.60 4.39
CA ALA A 291 2.99 -22.67 5.09
C ALA A 291 2.21 -22.06 6.26
N HIS A 292 0.90 -22.32 6.33
CA HIS A 292 0.03 -21.90 7.42
C HIS A 292 -0.63 -23.10 8.05
N ALA A 293 -0.67 -23.13 9.38
CA ALA A 293 -1.39 -24.13 10.15
C ALA A 293 -2.28 -23.47 11.17
N GLY A 294 -3.48 -23.99 11.39
CA GLY A 294 -4.43 -23.40 12.30
C GLY A 294 -5.51 -24.37 12.76
N GLY A 295 -6.22 -23.98 13.80
CA GLY A 295 -7.30 -24.80 14.33
C GLY A 295 -7.93 -24.19 15.58
N ASP A 296 -8.87 -24.92 16.13
CA ASP A 296 -9.60 -24.52 17.36
C ASP A 296 -9.07 -25.30 18.56
N VAL A 297 -9.10 -24.65 19.72
CA VAL A 297 -8.83 -25.25 21.03
C VAL A 297 -10.06 -25.05 21.91
N GLY A 298 -10.89 -26.07 21.99
CA GLY A 298 -12.24 -25.98 22.56
C GLY A 298 -13.15 -25.07 21.71
N ASP A 299 -14.20 -24.55 22.31
CA ASP A 299 -15.24 -23.77 21.63
C ASP A 299 -14.94 -22.26 21.62
N GLU A 300 -13.91 -21.83 22.36
CA GLU A 300 -13.66 -20.39 22.60
C GLU A 300 -12.36 -19.87 21.99
N ASN A 301 -11.45 -20.76 21.59
CA ASN A 301 -10.14 -20.35 21.11
C ASN A 301 -9.90 -20.86 19.70
N SER A 302 -9.30 -20.01 18.87
CA SER A 302 -8.75 -20.37 17.57
C SER A 302 -7.36 -19.78 17.38
N TRP A 303 -6.54 -20.45 16.62
CA TRP A 303 -5.17 -20.02 16.33
C TRP A 303 -4.80 -20.27 14.87
N LEU A 304 -3.92 -19.44 14.37
CA LEU A 304 -3.26 -19.58 13.07
C LEU A 304 -1.78 -19.25 13.26
N ALA A 305 -0.89 -20.02 12.69
CA ALA A 305 0.53 -19.72 12.67
C ALA A 305 1.09 -20.05 11.29
N GLY A 306 2.08 -19.26 10.86
CA GLY A 306 2.67 -19.38 9.55
C GLY A 306 4.17 -19.15 9.54
N VAL A 307 4.79 -19.66 8.49
CA VAL A 307 6.16 -19.34 8.08
C VAL A 307 6.20 -19.13 6.59
N SER A 308 6.93 -18.13 6.14
CA SER A 308 7.04 -17.80 4.73
C SER A 308 8.42 -17.27 4.37
N MET A 309 8.73 -17.35 3.09
CA MET A 309 9.96 -16.89 2.49
C MET A 309 9.65 -16.18 1.17
N LEU A 310 10.29 -15.04 0.94
CA LEU A 310 10.30 -14.32 -0.33
C LEU A 310 11.75 -14.18 -0.78
N ASP A 311 12.06 -14.66 -1.97
CA ASP A 311 13.42 -14.67 -2.51
C ASP A 311 13.47 -13.97 -3.88
N SER A 312 14.51 -13.14 -4.07
CA SER A 312 14.73 -12.41 -5.32
C SER A 312 16.19 -12.03 -5.49
N LYS A 313 16.52 -11.66 -6.71
CA LYS A 313 17.77 -10.96 -7.01
C LYS A 313 17.46 -9.54 -7.48
N THR A 314 17.34 -8.66 -6.52
CA THR A 314 16.97 -7.25 -6.71
C THR A 314 18.06 -6.47 -7.43
N THR A 315 17.72 -5.60 -8.37
CA THR A 315 18.69 -4.79 -9.10
C THR A 315 18.51 -3.29 -8.90
N GLN A 316 17.40 -2.87 -8.33
CA GLN A 316 17.08 -1.45 -8.16
C GLN A 316 15.94 -1.27 -7.13
N ALA A 317 16.17 -1.68 -5.88
CA ALA A 317 15.20 -1.42 -4.83
C ALA A 317 15.18 0.07 -4.45
N ASP A 318 14.02 0.56 -4.04
CA ASP A 318 13.81 1.98 -3.67
C ASP A 318 14.62 2.39 -2.44
N ASP A 319 15.05 1.43 -1.60
CA ASP A 319 15.99 1.66 -0.50
C ASP A 319 17.47 1.71 -0.92
N GLY A 320 17.74 1.61 -2.23
CA GLY A 320 19.09 1.65 -2.82
C GLY A 320 19.81 0.31 -2.85
N PHE A 321 19.17 -0.79 -2.46
CA PHE A 321 19.81 -2.11 -2.47
C PHE A 321 19.81 -2.75 -3.87
N SER A 322 20.88 -3.49 -4.16
CA SER A 322 21.04 -4.32 -5.35
C SER A 322 21.82 -5.58 -5.00
N GLY A 323 21.24 -6.74 -5.20
CA GLY A 323 21.86 -8.03 -4.85
C GLY A 323 20.87 -9.14 -4.58
N ASP A 324 21.36 -10.22 -3.98
CA ASP A 324 20.52 -11.33 -3.54
C ASP A 324 19.80 -10.94 -2.24
N HIS A 325 18.50 -11.18 -2.19
CA HIS A 325 17.58 -10.78 -1.14
C HIS A 325 16.65 -11.93 -0.78
N THR A 326 16.61 -12.30 0.49
CA THR A 326 15.69 -13.31 1.01
C THR A 326 15.04 -12.82 2.31
N LEU A 327 13.73 -12.63 2.30
CA LEU A 327 12.92 -12.25 3.45
C LEU A 327 12.21 -13.48 4.02
N TYR A 328 12.42 -13.76 5.29
CA TYR A 328 11.68 -14.76 6.06
C TYR A 328 10.69 -14.08 6.99
N ILE A 329 9.48 -14.60 7.09
CA ILE A 329 8.45 -14.12 8.02
C ILE A 329 7.92 -15.30 8.81
N ALA A 330 7.80 -15.13 10.13
CA ALA A 330 7.09 -16.06 11.00
C ALA A 330 5.94 -15.29 11.66
N ASP A 331 4.73 -15.82 11.57
CA ASP A 331 3.52 -15.18 12.06
C ASP A 331 2.73 -16.09 13.00
N ALA A 332 1.97 -15.46 13.91
CA ALA A 332 1.02 -16.15 14.77
C ALA A 332 -0.14 -15.23 15.15
N THR A 333 -1.35 -15.74 15.05
CA THR A 333 -2.58 -15.10 15.51
C THR A 333 -3.33 -16.05 16.43
N TRP A 334 -3.73 -15.53 17.59
CA TRP A 334 -4.62 -16.22 18.51
C TRP A 334 -5.86 -15.38 18.76
N LYS A 335 -7.03 -16.02 18.77
CA LYS A 335 -8.31 -15.40 19.02
C LYS A 335 -9.03 -16.16 20.13
N TRP A 336 -9.58 -15.41 21.09
CA TRP A 336 -10.46 -15.93 22.12
C TRP A 336 -11.78 -15.18 22.09
N ALA A 337 -12.89 -15.89 22.21
CA ALA A 337 -14.21 -15.33 22.33
C ALA A 337 -15.05 -16.10 23.36
N PRO A 338 -15.71 -15.43 24.31
CA PRO A 338 -16.53 -16.10 25.30
C PRO A 338 -17.64 -16.91 24.62
N ASN A 339 -17.76 -18.19 24.98
CA ASN A 339 -18.71 -19.13 24.36
C ASN A 339 -18.61 -19.20 22.82
N GLY A 340 -17.44 -18.92 22.23
CA GLY A 340 -17.24 -18.86 20.78
C GLY A 340 -17.92 -17.66 20.10
N ASN A 341 -18.44 -16.69 20.83
CA ASN A 341 -19.21 -15.58 20.29
C ASN A 341 -18.48 -14.25 20.41
N THR A 342 -17.88 -13.79 19.34
CA THR A 342 -17.16 -12.51 19.25
C THR A 342 -18.05 -11.28 19.49
N LYS A 343 -19.39 -11.42 19.47
CA LYS A 343 -20.34 -10.33 19.75
C LYS A 343 -20.42 -10.01 21.25
N ASP A 344 -20.05 -10.95 22.11
CA ASP A 344 -20.10 -10.79 23.58
C ASP A 344 -18.76 -10.29 24.16
N GLY A 345 -17.75 -10.15 23.31
CA GLY A 345 -16.39 -9.74 23.65
C GLY A 345 -15.35 -10.66 23.03
N GLY A 346 -14.09 -10.44 23.34
CA GLY A 346 -13.02 -11.31 22.88
C GLY A 346 -11.65 -10.64 22.90
N VAL A 347 -10.62 -11.43 22.65
CA VAL A 347 -9.24 -10.96 22.52
C VAL A 347 -8.68 -11.52 21.22
N THR A 348 -8.01 -10.68 20.46
CA THR A 348 -7.14 -11.09 19.34
C THR A 348 -5.73 -10.67 19.67
N VAL A 349 -4.78 -11.60 19.61
CA VAL A 349 -3.35 -11.33 19.74
C VAL A 349 -2.68 -11.77 18.45
N ARG A 350 -1.84 -10.92 17.87
CA ARG A 350 -1.11 -11.17 16.64
C ARG A 350 0.32 -10.69 16.75
N SER A 351 1.24 -11.43 16.17
CA SER A 351 2.64 -11.04 16.07
C SER A 351 3.25 -11.60 14.80
N GLU A 352 4.13 -10.83 14.18
CA GLU A 352 4.97 -11.31 13.08
C GLU A 352 6.41 -10.86 13.31
N TYR A 353 7.34 -11.74 12.97
CA TYR A 353 8.78 -11.51 13.03
C TYR A 353 9.37 -11.62 11.63
N PHE A 354 10.15 -10.62 11.26
CA PHE A 354 10.79 -10.46 9.96
C PHE A 354 12.29 -10.63 10.08
N LEU A 355 12.87 -11.43 9.21
CA LEU A 355 14.32 -11.60 9.03
C LEU A 355 14.64 -11.45 7.55
N ASP A 356 15.30 -10.36 7.20
CA ASP A 356 15.67 -9.98 5.85
C ASP A 356 17.18 -10.15 5.67
N GLN A 357 17.58 -11.13 4.87
CA GLN A 357 18.98 -11.44 4.55
C GLN A 357 19.33 -10.85 3.19
N ARG A 358 20.45 -10.13 3.14
CA ARG A 358 20.93 -9.45 1.93
C ARG A 358 22.40 -9.72 1.69
N ASP A 359 22.75 -9.97 0.42
CA ASP A 359 24.11 -10.08 -0.09
C ASP A 359 24.22 -9.28 -1.41
N GLY A 360 24.88 -8.14 -1.35
CA GLY A 360 24.94 -7.24 -2.50
C GLY A 360 25.61 -5.92 -2.21
N SER A 361 24.98 -4.84 -2.64
CA SER A 361 25.51 -3.49 -2.46
C SER A 361 24.40 -2.47 -2.29
N TYR A 362 24.71 -1.39 -1.58
CA TYR A 362 23.87 -0.21 -1.47
C TYR A 362 24.41 0.92 -2.35
N SER A 363 23.53 1.55 -3.10
CA SER A 363 23.73 2.86 -3.72
C SER A 363 22.81 3.86 -3.05
N ALA A 364 23.23 5.10 -2.85
CA ALA A 364 22.37 6.08 -2.20
C ALA A 364 21.07 6.26 -3.00
N PRO A 365 19.91 6.18 -2.34
CA PRO A 365 18.64 6.56 -2.95
C PRO A 365 18.65 8.05 -3.28
N THR A 366 17.98 8.44 -4.36
CA THR A 366 17.79 9.86 -4.73
C THR A 366 16.31 10.23 -4.50
N PRO A 367 15.98 11.21 -3.63
CA PRO A 367 16.87 12.06 -2.83
C PRO A 367 17.52 11.34 -1.66
N VAL A 368 18.74 11.73 -1.31
CA VAL A 368 19.45 11.20 -0.13
C VAL A 368 18.67 11.55 1.13
N PRO A 369 18.29 10.59 1.99
CA PRO A 369 17.65 10.87 3.27
C PRO A 369 18.47 11.84 4.13
N ILE A 370 17.81 12.68 4.93
CA ILE A 370 18.48 13.73 5.73
C ILE A 370 19.49 13.13 6.72
N ASP A 371 19.19 11.98 7.31
CA ASP A 371 20.11 11.25 8.20
C ASP A 371 21.35 10.72 7.46
N LEU A 372 21.19 10.25 6.23
CA LEU A 372 22.32 9.83 5.39
C LEU A 372 23.20 11.03 5.01
N ALA A 373 22.60 12.18 4.67
CA ALA A 373 23.36 13.41 4.41
C ALA A 373 24.16 13.86 5.66
N ALA A 374 23.60 13.68 6.85
CA ALA A 374 24.30 13.95 8.10
C ALA A 374 25.41 12.92 8.37
N GLN A 375 25.21 11.64 8.07
CA GLN A 375 26.23 10.60 8.18
C GLN A 375 27.38 10.82 7.21
N VAL A 376 27.09 11.17 5.96
CA VAL A 376 28.12 11.51 4.94
C VAL A 376 28.95 12.73 5.38
N ALA A 377 28.33 13.71 6.04
CA ALA A 377 29.04 14.86 6.58
C ALA A 377 29.97 14.50 7.76
N LEU A 378 29.68 13.43 8.50
CA LEU A 378 30.46 12.92 9.63
C LEU A 378 31.51 11.89 9.19
N ASP A 379 31.25 11.12 8.13
CA ASP A 379 32.15 10.14 7.55
C ASP A 379 32.23 10.33 6.03
N PRO A 380 33.27 10.99 5.54
CA PRO A 380 33.50 11.19 4.09
C PRO A 380 33.64 9.88 3.31
N LEU A 381 33.88 8.73 3.96
CA LEU A 381 33.91 7.42 3.31
C LEU A 381 32.50 6.87 3.04
N ALA A 382 31.47 7.43 3.66
CA ALA A 382 30.07 7.14 3.41
C ALA A 382 29.51 7.97 2.26
N ASP A 383 30.27 8.18 1.19
CA ASP A 383 29.81 8.90 -0.02
C ASP A 383 28.62 8.13 -0.64
N PRO A 384 27.41 8.73 -0.65
CA PRO A 384 26.23 8.07 -1.17
C PRO A 384 26.27 7.84 -2.70
N SER A 385 27.19 8.49 -3.41
CA SER A 385 27.41 8.24 -4.85
C SER A 385 28.18 6.93 -5.11
N LEU A 386 28.77 6.32 -4.08
CA LEU A 386 29.53 5.09 -4.20
C LEU A 386 28.67 3.89 -3.77
N SER A 387 28.63 2.88 -4.63
CA SER A 387 28.05 1.59 -4.27
C SER A 387 28.92 0.90 -3.21
N GLN A 388 28.32 0.56 -2.05
CA GLN A 388 29.02 -0.10 -0.95
C GLN A 388 28.58 -1.55 -0.83
N PRO A 389 29.51 -2.54 -0.86
CA PRO A 389 29.15 -3.93 -0.67
C PRO A 389 28.67 -4.15 0.78
N TRP A 390 27.65 -4.97 0.94
CA TRP A 390 27.11 -5.32 2.25
C TRP A 390 26.52 -6.71 2.25
N ILE A 391 26.84 -7.48 3.30
CA ILE A 391 26.26 -8.79 3.58
C ILE A 391 25.79 -8.76 5.03
N GLY A 392 24.52 -9.08 5.27
CA GLY A 392 24.00 -9.10 6.63
C GLY A 392 22.48 -9.24 6.72
N ASP A 393 21.99 -9.09 7.94
CA ASP A 393 20.59 -9.27 8.31
C ASP A 393 19.96 -7.96 8.77
N ARG A 394 18.70 -7.74 8.39
CA ARG A 394 17.81 -6.75 8.99
C ARG A 394 16.66 -7.48 9.67
N ARG A 395 16.13 -6.95 10.76
CA ARG A 395 15.09 -7.62 11.54
C ARG A 395 14.02 -6.64 11.98
N GLY A 396 12.80 -7.18 12.14
CA GLY A 396 11.67 -6.42 12.66
C GLY A 396 10.67 -7.34 13.35
N VAL A 397 9.90 -6.76 14.26
CA VAL A 397 8.81 -7.47 14.94
C VAL A 397 7.70 -6.48 15.26
N TYR A 398 6.49 -6.97 15.25
CA TYR A 398 5.40 -6.31 15.93
C TYR A 398 4.60 -7.33 16.79
N LEU A 399 3.93 -6.80 17.80
CA LEU A 399 2.96 -7.52 18.62
C LEU A 399 1.76 -6.60 18.80
N GLU A 400 0.58 -7.06 18.40
CA GLU A 400 -0.66 -6.36 18.65
C GLU A 400 -1.62 -7.22 19.48
N ALA A 401 -2.39 -6.55 20.32
CA ALA A 401 -3.48 -7.15 21.10
C ALA A 401 -4.70 -6.23 21.02
N VAL A 402 -5.83 -6.78 20.60
CA VAL A 402 -7.10 -6.07 20.51
C VAL A 402 -8.12 -6.76 21.41
N TYR A 403 -8.67 -6.02 22.36
CA TYR A 403 -9.72 -6.46 23.24
C TYR A 403 -11.06 -5.89 22.78
N ARG A 404 -11.95 -6.75 22.34
CA ARG A 404 -13.34 -6.42 22.06
C ARG A 404 -14.12 -6.36 23.36
N LEU A 405 -14.49 -5.15 23.80
CA LEU A 405 -15.26 -4.92 25.02
C LEU A 405 -16.72 -5.39 24.87
N ASN A 406 -17.28 -5.19 23.68
CA ASN A 406 -18.63 -5.56 23.29
C ASN A 406 -18.80 -5.40 21.77
N ARG A 407 -20.02 -5.52 21.24
CA ARG A 407 -20.32 -5.39 19.79
C ARG A 407 -19.82 -4.09 19.15
N SER A 408 -19.72 -3.02 19.94
CA SER A 408 -19.48 -1.66 19.42
C SER A 408 -18.10 -1.11 19.76
N TRP A 409 -17.36 -1.67 20.70
CA TRP A 409 -16.11 -1.09 21.16
C TRP A 409 -14.97 -2.08 21.17
N ASP A 410 -13.88 -1.71 20.53
CA ASP A 410 -12.60 -2.39 20.59
C ASP A 410 -11.54 -1.44 21.19
N LEU A 411 -10.61 -1.99 21.95
CA LEU A 411 -9.43 -1.32 22.50
C LEU A 411 -8.20 -2.12 22.09
N GLY A 412 -7.25 -1.50 21.44
CA GLY A 412 -6.05 -2.15 20.94
C GLY A 412 -4.75 -1.50 21.40
N TYR A 413 -3.73 -2.32 21.50
CA TYR A 413 -2.35 -1.90 21.70
C TYR A 413 -1.44 -2.63 20.74
N ARG A 414 -0.48 -1.89 20.13
CA ARG A 414 0.57 -2.46 19.28
C ARG A 414 1.93 -1.96 19.73
N PHE A 415 2.89 -2.87 19.76
CA PHE A 415 4.31 -2.64 19.94
C PHE A 415 5.04 -3.01 18.67
N ASP A 416 5.89 -2.13 18.16
CA ASP A 416 6.71 -2.32 16.98
C ASP A 416 8.19 -2.10 17.32
N LYS A 417 9.08 -2.92 16.78
CA LYS A 417 10.52 -2.74 16.90
C LYS A 417 11.25 -3.18 15.64
N LEU A 418 12.22 -2.37 15.23
CA LEU A 418 13.21 -2.71 14.20
C LEU A 418 14.59 -2.77 14.83
N TRP A 419 15.47 -3.63 14.30
CA TRP A 419 16.87 -3.71 14.73
C TRP A 419 17.75 -3.13 13.63
N ALA A 420 18.34 -1.95 13.91
CA ALA A 420 19.11 -1.16 12.99
C ALA A 420 20.62 -1.45 13.02
N ALA A 421 21.11 -2.14 14.05
CA ALA A 421 22.54 -2.31 14.33
C ALA A 421 23.35 -2.97 13.21
N SER A 422 22.73 -3.69 12.29
CA SER A 422 23.39 -4.41 11.19
C SER A 422 22.77 -4.13 9.84
N THR A 423 22.34 -2.90 9.58
CA THR A 423 21.59 -2.55 8.38
C THR A 423 22.44 -1.95 7.25
N GLY A 424 23.68 -2.42 7.12
CA GLY A 424 24.61 -1.99 6.06
C GLY A 424 25.17 -0.60 6.29
N PRO A 425 25.30 0.25 5.26
CA PRO A 425 25.85 1.59 5.40
C PRO A 425 24.98 2.52 6.27
N PHE A 426 23.76 2.12 6.60
CA PHE A 426 22.84 2.85 7.49
C PHE A 426 22.82 2.31 8.91
N SER A 427 23.72 1.42 9.28
CA SER A 427 23.76 0.80 10.61
C SER A 427 23.91 1.86 11.70
N SER A 428 23.23 1.64 12.81
CA SER A 428 23.25 2.51 14.00
C SER A 428 23.09 1.67 15.26
N GLU A 429 23.54 2.20 16.40
CA GLU A 429 23.29 1.59 17.72
C GLU A 429 21.86 1.84 18.23
N PHE A 430 21.06 2.64 17.52
CA PHE A 430 19.68 2.96 17.87
C PHE A 430 18.70 2.09 17.10
N ASP A 431 17.80 1.44 17.81
CA ASP A 431 16.71 0.61 17.27
C ASP A 431 15.39 1.40 17.29
N PRO A 432 14.74 1.66 16.13
CA PRO A 432 13.42 2.29 16.09
C PRO A 432 12.36 1.47 16.83
N VAL A 433 11.53 2.16 17.63
CA VAL A 433 10.47 1.55 18.43
C VAL A 433 9.21 2.42 18.33
N ARG A 434 8.03 1.78 18.23
CA ARG A 434 6.73 2.45 18.26
C ARG A 434 5.78 1.76 19.22
N HIS A 435 5.02 2.56 19.96
CA HIS A 435 3.91 2.14 20.80
C HIS A 435 2.63 2.79 20.29
N THR A 436 1.61 2.01 20.05
CA THR A 436 0.35 2.49 19.48
C THR A 436 -0.82 2.01 20.33
N LEU A 437 -1.75 2.92 20.65
CA LEU A 437 -3.03 2.65 21.29
C LEU A 437 -4.14 3.01 20.31
N GLU A 438 -5.17 2.18 20.22
CA GLU A 438 -6.37 2.47 19.44
C GLU A 438 -7.64 2.24 20.26
N LEU A 439 -8.67 3.02 19.91
CA LEU A 439 -10.04 2.84 20.38
C LEU A 439 -10.96 2.92 19.16
N THR A 440 -11.63 1.82 18.86
CA THR A 440 -12.55 1.73 17.72
C THR A 440 -13.99 1.65 18.20
N TRP A 441 -14.85 2.52 17.68
CA TRP A 441 -16.29 2.46 17.83
C TRP A 441 -16.94 1.99 16.54
N ARG A 442 -17.52 0.78 16.58
CA ARG A 442 -18.29 0.21 15.49
C ARG A 442 -19.72 0.73 15.53
N ASN A 443 -20.04 1.64 14.65
CA ASN A 443 -21.36 2.21 14.46
C ASN A 443 -22.34 1.14 13.93
N SER A 444 -21.85 0.31 13.01
CA SER A 444 -22.58 -0.83 12.44
C SER A 444 -21.57 -1.91 11.99
N GLU A 445 -22.04 -2.99 11.38
CA GLU A 445 -21.15 -3.96 10.69
C GLU A 445 -20.48 -3.37 9.43
N PHE A 446 -20.94 -2.20 8.93
CA PHE A 446 -20.49 -1.56 7.70
C PHE A 446 -19.76 -0.24 7.94
N SER A 447 -19.58 0.18 9.18
CA SER A 447 -18.88 1.44 9.46
C SER A 447 -18.34 1.51 10.87
N PHE A 448 -17.18 2.16 11.00
CA PHE A 448 -16.56 2.42 12.28
C PHE A 448 -15.84 3.78 12.32
N PHE A 449 -15.70 4.30 13.55
CA PHE A 449 -14.76 5.35 13.89
C PHE A 449 -13.63 4.79 14.72
N ARG A 450 -12.40 5.19 14.40
CA ARG A 450 -11.20 4.82 15.14
C ARG A 450 -10.45 6.06 15.57
N MET A 451 -10.02 6.09 16.82
CA MET A 451 -9.06 7.04 17.34
C MET A 451 -7.80 6.26 17.71
N GLN A 452 -6.65 6.72 17.21
CA GLN A 452 -5.36 6.08 17.48
C GLN A 452 -4.36 7.13 17.94
N TYR A 453 -3.53 6.76 18.91
CA TYR A 453 -2.37 7.52 19.34
C TYR A 453 -1.13 6.67 19.20
N SER A 454 -0.09 7.21 18.57
CA SER A 454 1.21 6.57 18.38
C SER A 454 2.31 7.40 19.03
N HIS A 455 3.21 6.74 19.75
CA HIS A 455 4.48 7.26 20.24
C HIS A 455 5.58 6.51 19.51
N ASP A 456 6.26 7.19 18.61
CA ASP A 456 7.24 6.63 17.68
C ASP A 456 8.60 7.30 17.92
N ASP A 457 9.60 6.49 18.21
CA ASP A 457 11.00 6.89 18.29
C ASP A 457 11.76 6.38 17.06
N PRO A 458 11.68 7.09 15.90
CA PRO A 458 12.29 6.64 14.67
C PRO A 458 13.80 6.84 14.63
N THR A 459 14.33 7.79 15.41
CA THR A 459 15.77 8.05 15.56
C THR A 459 16.13 8.35 17.01
N HIS A 460 17.41 8.31 17.35
CA HIS A 460 17.89 8.60 18.72
C HIS A 460 17.46 9.99 19.25
N ASN A 461 17.30 10.96 18.36
CA ASN A 461 17.06 12.36 18.75
C ASN A 461 15.66 12.88 18.37
N THR A 462 14.82 12.06 17.78
CA THR A 462 13.49 12.46 17.34
C THR A 462 12.44 11.50 17.83
N THR A 463 11.34 12.07 18.32
CA THR A 463 10.13 11.32 18.69
C THR A 463 8.96 11.95 17.95
N ASP A 464 8.14 11.15 17.31
CA ASP A 464 6.86 11.57 16.77
C ASP A 464 5.72 11.10 17.66
N ASN A 465 4.87 12.05 18.07
CA ASN A 465 3.60 11.75 18.75
C ASN A 465 2.49 12.07 17.77
N ALA A 466 1.82 11.03 17.29
CA ALA A 466 0.77 11.16 16.29
C ALA A 466 -0.61 10.81 16.84
N LEU A 467 -1.61 11.61 16.50
CA LEU A 467 -3.01 11.36 16.77
C LEU A 467 -3.74 11.18 15.44
N PHE A 468 -4.49 10.07 15.32
CA PHE A 468 -5.28 9.77 14.14
C PHE A 468 -6.75 9.68 14.50
N LEU A 469 -7.61 10.18 13.61
CA LEU A 469 -9.05 9.91 13.59
C LEU A 469 -9.38 9.33 12.23
N GLN A 470 -9.98 8.16 12.20
CA GLN A 470 -10.35 7.46 10.98
C GLN A 470 -11.85 7.18 10.98
N TYR A 471 -12.47 7.33 9.82
CA TYR A 471 -13.83 6.86 9.55
C TYR A 471 -13.82 5.96 8.32
N ASP A 472 -14.33 4.76 8.46
CA ASP A 472 -14.42 3.76 7.41
C ASP A 472 -15.87 3.34 7.18
N VAL A 473 -16.26 3.22 5.90
CA VAL A 473 -17.60 2.82 5.47
C VAL A 473 -17.51 1.85 4.32
N SER A 474 -18.14 0.69 4.48
CA SER A 474 -18.31 -0.31 3.44
C SER A 474 -19.71 -0.24 2.82
N ILE A 475 -19.79 -0.15 1.50
CA ILE A 475 -21.03 -0.06 0.72
C ILE A 475 -21.10 -1.26 -0.23
N GLY A 476 -22.24 -1.94 -0.28
CA GLY A 476 -22.47 -3.05 -1.23
C GLY A 476 -22.15 -4.43 -0.67
N ALA A 477 -21.79 -5.36 -1.54
CA ALA A 477 -21.49 -6.73 -1.17
C ALA A 477 -20.06 -6.85 -0.64
N HIS A 478 -19.87 -6.53 0.63
CA HIS A 478 -18.58 -6.72 1.28
C HIS A 478 -18.34 -8.21 1.52
N GLY A 479 -17.22 -8.74 1.00
CA GLY A 479 -16.80 -10.12 1.26
C GLY A 479 -16.51 -10.36 2.75
N ALA A 480 -16.71 -11.59 3.22
CA ALA A 480 -16.27 -11.97 4.56
C ALA A 480 -14.73 -11.87 4.63
N HIS A 481 -14.23 -11.19 5.68
CA HIS A 481 -12.79 -11.14 5.91
C HIS A 481 -12.24 -12.54 6.15
N LYS A 482 -11.03 -12.80 5.64
CA LYS A 482 -10.28 -14.02 5.94
C LYS A 482 -9.99 -14.07 7.45
N PHE A 483 -9.69 -15.28 7.96
CA PHE A 483 -9.41 -15.51 9.39
C PHE A 483 -8.39 -14.55 9.97
#